data_fa88a059a65b02267ef64a5e235f3d10
#
_entry.id   fa88a059a65b02267ef64a5e235f3d10
#
_cell.length_a   1.000
_cell.length_b   1.000
_cell.length_c   1.000
_cell.angle_alpha   90.00
_cell.angle_beta   90.00
_cell.angle_gamma   90.00
#
_symmetry.space_group_name_H-M   'P 1'
#
loop_
_entity.id
_entity.type
_entity.pdbx_description
1 polymer ?
#
loop_
_entity_poly.entity_id
_entity_poly.type
_entity_poly.pdbx_seq_one_letter_code
_entity_poly.pdbx_strand_id
1 'polypeptide(L)'
;KENYRSVPSVLEAALSVIDRNPGQPRQLHANVPGGAAVRLMQADDPFAEGVFITKEIERMAGGVDMLEAHHQKADRAVHRAFSEIAVLCRTHRQLEQIEYCLEHDSIPCVVSGRENFWEDGRVRGMLGFFRSLQEPENFAALNDALSLLWKIPAALIQRAGEALRTSKEPAALREELASFEVLTPWLDAVDELWPQQAKGKPRKLLEQLRELCGLENSRPVSRLLNASVFQNRMEEFLERTVLGMEGDLQRRGEGTIQSGAVRLMTLHACKGLEFPVVFLAGLNAGDLPLEREKSPTNVEEERRLFFVGMTRAREELIVSYGGQPSAFAGELPESIHPQPVRARKPVVKTEQLSLF
;
A
#
# COMPACT_ATOMS: atom_id res chain seq x y z
N LYS A 1 -25.32 -22.14 -15.02
CA LYS A 1 -23.89 -22.12 -15.36
C LYS A 1 -23.09 -22.55 -14.14
N GLU A 2 -22.06 -23.37 -14.36
CA GLU A 2 -21.19 -23.85 -13.31
C GLU A 2 -20.19 -22.78 -12.91
N ASN A 3 -19.97 -22.60 -11.59
CA ASN A 3 -18.93 -21.74 -11.02
C ASN A 3 -17.88 -22.61 -10.33
N TYR A 4 -16.65 -22.54 -10.84
CA TYR A 4 -15.49 -23.30 -10.34
C TYR A 4 -14.54 -22.44 -9.48
N ARG A 5 -14.93 -21.19 -9.15
CA ARG A 5 -14.07 -20.22 -8.49
C ARG A 5 -14.35 -20.12 -7.01
N SER A 6 -15.57 -19.78 -6.66
CA SER A 6 -15.96 -19.42 -5.29
C SER A 6 -16.73 -20.54 -4.62
N VAL A 7 -16.55 -20.65 -3.32
CA VAL A 7 -17.31 -21.56 -2.45
C VAL A 7 -18.81 -21.16 -2.41
N PRO A 8 -19.71 -22.09 -2.03
CA PRO A 8 -21.17 -21.87 -2.05
C PRO A 8 -21.60 -20.61 -1.27
N SER A 9 -21.07 -20.39 -0.07
CA SER A 9 -21.44 -19.25 0.77
C SER A 9 -21.14 -17.89 0.14
N VAL A 10 -19.99 -17.76 -0.54
CA VAL A 10 -19.63 -16.54 -1.26
C VAL A 10 -20.54 -16.33 -2.46
N LEU A 11 -20.82 -17.40 -3.21
CA LEU A 11 -21.67 -17.32 -4.39
C LEU A 11 -23.12 -16.97 -4.02
N GLU A 12 -23.68 -17.56 -2.98
CA GLU A 12 -25.01 -17.27 -2.45
C GLU A 12 -25.12 -15.80 -2.04
N ALA A 13 -24.16 -15.30 -1.25
CA ALA A 13 -24.12 -13.90 -0.83
C ALA A 13 -24.03 -12.94 -2.05
N ALA A 14 -23.22 -13.27 -3.04
CA ALA A 14 -23.09 -12.44 -4.24
C ALA A 14 -24.36 -12.46 -5.10
N LEU A 15 -25.04 -13.60 -5.24
CA LEU A 15 -26.28 -13.73 -5.99
C LEU A 15 -27.43 -12.96 -5.32
N SER A 16 -27.56 -12.99 -3.99
CA SER A 16 -28.61 -12.25 -3.28
C SER A 16 -28.53 -10.74 -3.56
N VAL A 17 -27.34 -10.20 -3.73
CA VAL A 17 -27.11 -8.79 -4.08
C VAL A 17 -27.44 -8.53 -5.54
N ILE A 18 -26.85 -9.28 -6.48
CA ILE A 18 -26.93 -8.95 -7.91
C ILE A 18 -28.32 -9.21 -8.49
N ASP A 19 -29.10 -10.11 -7.92
CA ASP A 19 -30.45 -10.43 -8.37
C ASP A 19 -31.48 -9.34 -8.00
N ARG A 20 -31.08 -8.33 -7.23
CA ARG A 20 -31.84 -7.07 -7.02
C ARG A 20 -31.82 -6.17 -8.26
N ASN A 21 -30.89 -6.36 -9.18
CA ASN A 21 -30.89 -5.65 -10.46
C ASN A 21 -31.98 -6.20 -11.39
N PRO A 22 -32.61 -5.36 -12.23
CA PRO A 22 -33.57 -5.83 -13.24
C PRO A 22 -32.97 -6.91 -14.14
N GLY A 23 -33.77 -7.92 -14.46
CA GLY A 23 -33.39 -9.01 -15.37
C GLY A 23 -33.80 -10.38 -14.85
N GLN A 24 -33.37 -11.43 -15.56
CA GLN A 24 -33.63 -12.80 -15.10
C GLN A 24 -32.62 -13.17 -13.98
N PRO A 25 -33.09 -13.87 -12.92
CA PRO A 25 -32.23 -14.39 -11.87
C PRO A 25 -31.08 -15.24 -12.44
N ARG A 26 -29.89 -15.05 -11.89
CA ARG A 26 -28.70 -15.78 -12.33
C ARG A 26 -28.66 -17.18 -11.71
N GLN A 27 -28.70 -18.20 -12.54
CA GLN A 27 -28.50 -19.58 -12.09
C GLN A 27 -27.02 -19.94 -12.19
N LEU A 28 -26.30 -19.81 -11.07
CA LEU A 28 -24.91 -20.23 -10.90
C LEU A 28 -24.84 -21.28 -9.79
N HIS A 29 -24.17 -22.39 -10.08
CA HIS A 29 -23.94 -23.47 -9.12
C HIS A 29 -22.46 -23.55 -8.78
N ALA A 30 -22.13 -23.53 -7.49
CA ALA A 30 -20.77 -23.69 -7.02
C ALA A 30 -20.35 -25.15 -7.12
N ASN A 31 -19.20 -25.40 -7.75
CA ASN A 31 -18.61 -26.74 -7.85
C ASN A 31 -17.42 -26.92 -6.88
N VAL A 32 -17.09 -25.90 -6.10
CA VAL A 32 -16.06 -25.98 -5.08
C VAL A 32 -16.73 -26.34 -3.75
N PRO A 33 -16.40 -27.48 -3.13
CA PRO A 33 -17.01 -27.88 -1.86
C PRO A 33 -16.42 -27.08 -0.69
N GLY A 34 -17.21 -26.91 0.38
CA GLY A 34 -16.76 -26.29 1.62
C GLY A 34 -16.74 -24.77 1.58
N GLY A 35 -15.87 -24.17 2.36
CA GLY A 35 -15.67 -22.73 2.50
C GLY A 35 -16.15 -22.17 3.83
N ALA A 36 -15.54 -21.04 4.24
CA ALA A 36 -15.96 -20.30 5.41
C ALA A 36 -17.28 -19.56 5.15
N ALA A 37 -18.05 -19.29 6.20
CA ALA A 37 -19.20 -18.42 6.11
C ALA A 37 -18.75 -16.99 5.78
N VAL A 38 -19.55 -16.30 4.94
CA VAL A 38 -19.35 -14.88 4.71
C VAL A 38 -19.57 -14.11 6.01
N ARG A 39 -18.65 -13.24 6.38
CA ARG A 39 -18.73 -12.41 7.59
C ARG A 39 -19.06 -10.96 7.22
N LEU A 40 -19.98 -10.34 7.95
CA LEU A 40 -20.26 -8.92 7.87
C LEU A 40 -19.81 -8.27 9.18
N MET A 41 -18.83 -7.38 9.12
CA MET A 41 -18.20 -6.78 10.29
C MET A 41 -18.59 -5.31 10.42
N GLN A 42 -18.99 -4.90 11.61
CA GLN A 42 -19.35 -3.52 11.93
C GLN A 42 -18.31 -2.90 12.84
N ALA A 43 -17.65 -1.85 12.37
CA ALA A 43 -16.76 -1.01 13.16
C ALA A 43 -17.44 0.33 13.51
N ASP A 44 -16.94 0.98 14.56
CA ASP A 44 -17.49 2.26 15.02
C ASP A 44 -17.22 3.38 14.00
N ASP A 45 -16.08 3.35 13.36
CA ASP A 45 -15.64 4.32 12.36
C ASP A 45 -14.69 3.69 11.34
N PRO A 46 -14.34 4.41 10.23
CA PRO A 46 -13.45 3.86 9.21
C PRO A 46 -12.05 3.55 9.72
N PHE A 47 -11.54 4.24 10.74
CA PHE A 47 -10.23 3.95 11.32
C PHE A 47 -10.26 2.62 12.12
N ALA A 48 -11.31 2.43 12.93
CA ALA A 48 -11.54 1.17 13.66
C ALA A 48 -11.71 -0.01 12.69
N GLU A 49 -12.33 0.21 11.52
CA GLU A 49 -12.41 -0.77 10.44
C GLU A 49 -11.02 -1.16 9.92
N GLY A 50 -10.16 -0.18 9.64
CA GLY A 50 -8.78 -0.41 9.20
C GLY A 50 -7.96 -1.20 10.22
N VAL A 51 -8.07 -0.84 11.50
CA VAL A 51 -7.42 -1.57 12.61
C VAL A 51 -7.93 -3.02 12.71
N PHE A 52 -9.24 -3.23 12.57
CA PHE A 52 -9.81 -4.58 12.54
C PHE A 52 -9.23 -5.42 11.40
N ILE A 53 -9.23 -4.89 10.17
CA ILE A 53 -8.70 -5.58 8.99
C ILE A 53 -7.23 -5.96 9.22
N THR A 54 -6.43 -5.04 9.74
CA THR A 54 -5.02 -5.26 10.05
C THR A 54 -4.83 -6.41 11.05
N LYS A 55 -5.56 -6.40 12.16
CA LYS A 55 -5.50 -7.46 13.18
C LYS A 55 -5.97 -8.82 12.68
N GLU A 56 -7.00 -8.83 11.85
CA GLU A 56 -7.52 -10.07 11.26
C GLU A 56 -6.53 -10.66 10.25
N ILE A 57 -5.87 -9.82 9.45
CA ILE A 57 -4.79 -10.25 8.54
C ILE A 57 -3.59 -10.81 9.34
N GLU A 58 -3.19 -10.13 10.41
CA GLU A 58 -2.13 -10.60 11.30
C GLU A 58 -2.47 -11.98 11.88
N ARG A 59 -3.70 -12.17 12.38
CA ARG A 59 -4.19 -13.45 12.90
C ARG A 59 -4.16 -14.54 11.83
N MET A 60 -4.61 -14.26 10.61
CA MET A 60 -4.60 -15.21 9.49
C MET A 60 -3.19 -15.60 9.07
N ALA A 61 -2.23 -14.69 9.18
CA ALA A 61 -0.83 -14.95 8.84
C ALA A 61 -0.05 -15.71 9.95
N GLY A 62 -0.70 -16.05 11.05
CA GLY A 62 -0.09 -16.79 12.14
C GLY A 62 0.46 -15.93 13.27
N GLY A 63 0.07 -14.66 13.34
CA GLY A 63 0.30 -13.79 14.48
C GLY A 63 -0.47 -14.31 15.70
N VAL A 64 0.25 -14.68 16.76
CA VAL A 64 -0.36 -15.13 18.01
C VAL A 64 -0.55 -13.89 18.89
N ASP A 65 -1.79 -13.50 19.15
CA ASP A 65 -2.08 -12.59 20.27
C ASP A 65 -1.71 -13.34 21.56
N MET A 66 -0.68 -12.86 22.28
CA MET A 66 -0.15 -13.49 23.48
C MET A 66 -1.22 -13.74 24.58
N LEU A 67 -2.35 -13.06 24.50
CA LEU A 67 -3.47 -13.22 25.44
C LEU A 67 -4.46 -14.32 25.04
N GLU A 68 -4.56 -14.67 23.76
CA GLU A 68 -5.38 -15.79 23.28
C GLU A 68 -4.68 -17.15 23.41
N ALA A 69 -3.34 -17.17 23.42
CA ALA A 69 -2.56 -18.39 23.59
C ALA A 69 -2.85 -19.14 24.91
N HIS A 70 -3.43 -18.47 25.90
CA HIS A 70 -3.82 -19.06 27.19
C HIS A 70 -5.23 -19.66 27.25
N HIS A 71 -6.09 -19.41 26.24
CA HIS A 71 -7.52 -19.74 26.34
C HIS A 71 -8.11 -20.62 25.23
N GLN A 72 -7.37 -20.93 24.17
CA GLN A 72 -7.92 -21.80 23.13
C GLN A 72 -7.03 -23.01 22.84
N LYS A 73 -7.63 -24.19 22.96
CA LYS A 73 -7.14 -25.40 22.31
C LYS A 73 -6.99 -25.11 20.82
N ALA A 74 -5.79 -25.36 20.30
CA ALA A 74 -5.43 -25.18 18.92
C ALA A 74 -6.41 -25.92 17.98
N ASP A 75 -7.45 -25.22 17.54
CA ASP A 75 -8.03 -25.52 16.25
C ASP A 75 -6.97 -25.17 15.21
N ARG A 76 -6.74 -26.07 14.26
CA ARG A 76 -5.76 -25.92 13.19
C ARG A 76 -6.10 -24.68 12.36
N ALA A 77 -5.66 -23.51 12.81
CA ALA A 77 -5.76 -22.29 12.03
C ALA A 77 -4.95 -22.50 10.74
N VAL A 78 -5.61 -22.43 9.61
CA VAL A 78 -4.94 -22.44 8.30
C VAL A 78 -4.17 -21.13 8.21
N HIS A 79 -2.85 -21.20 8.34
CA HIS A 79 -1.99 -20.05 8.15
C HIS A 79 -2.05 -19.60 6.68
N ARG A 80 -2.33 -18.32 6.47
CA ARG A 80 -2.41 -17.69 5.14
C ARG A 80 -1.14 -16.90 4.86
N ALA A 81 -0.61 -17.03 3.65
CA ALA A 81 0.41 -16.10 3.19
C ALA A 81 -0.24 -14.72 2.91
N PHE A 82 0.48 -13.63 3.16
CA PHE A 82 -0.02 -12.28 2.84
C PHE A 82 -0.44 -12.13 1.37
N SER A 83 0.23 -12.83 0.45
CA SER A 83 -0.11 -12.85 -0.97
C SER A 83 -1.46 -13.50 -1.30
N GLU A 84 -2.03 -14.29 -0.39
CA GLU A 84 -3.34 -14.92 -0.53
C GLU A 84 -4.49 -13.99 -0.15
N ILE A 85 -4.18 -12.81 0.40
CA ILE A 85 -5.14 -11.87 0.98
C ILE A 85 -5.21 -10.61 0.11
N ALA A 86 -6.44 -10.22 -0.23
CA ALA A 86 -6.72 -8.95 -0.88
C ALA A 86 -7.70 -8.11 -0.07
N VAL A 87 -7.48 -6.78 -0.04
CA VAL A 87 -8.44 -5.82 0.48
C VAL A 87 -8.95 -4.96 -0.67
N LEU A 88 -10.25 -4.99 -0.87
CA LEU A 88 -10.94 -4.29 -1.95
C LEU A 88 -11.76 -3.13 -1.38
N CYS A 89 -11.60 -1.94 -1.95
CA CYS A 89 -12.37 -0.76 -1.59
C CYS A 89 -12.98 -0.11 -2.82
N ARG A 90 -13.99 0.74 -2.62
CA ARG A 90 -14.58 1.50 -3.72
C ARG A 90 -13.69 2.64 -4.20
N THR A 91 -12.97 3.29 -3.28
CA THR A 91 -12.18 4.49 -3.56
C THR A 91 -10.73 4.35 -3.13
N HIS A 92 -9.83 5.13 -3.75
CA HIS A 92 -8.43 5.20 -3.33
C HIS A 92 -8.25 5.79 -1.92
N ARG A 93 -9.15 6.69 -1.50
CA ARG A 93 -9.13 7.28 -0.15
C ARG A 93 -9.29 6.21 0.94
N GLN A 94 -10.21 5.26 0.73
CA GLN A 94 -10.40 4.13 1.65
C GLN A 94 -9.16 3.22 1.68
N LEU A 95 -8.55 2.96 0.51
CA LEU A 95 -7.30 2.17 0.43
C LEU A 95 -6.15 2.85 1.19
N GLU A 96 -6.01 4.18 1.10
CA GLU A 96 -4.97 4.94 1.83
C GLU A 96 -5.08 4.78 3.34
N GLN A 97 -6.28 4.72 3.87
CA GLN A 97 -6.51 4.54 5.30
C GLN A 97 -6.15 3.12 5.76
N ILE A 98 -6.50 2.11 4.98
CA ILE A 98 -6.15 0.70 5.28
C ILE A 98 -4.65 0.49 5.12
N GLU A 99 -4.04 1.04 4.06
CA GLU A 99 -2.59 1.03 3.84
C GLU A 99 -1.85 1.60 5.06
N TYR A 100 -2.31 2.76 5.58
CA TYR A 100 -1.74 3.36 6.77
C TYR A 100 -1.78 2.42 7.99
N CYS A 101 -2.91 1.73 8.22
CA CYS A 101 -3.04 0.78 9.33
C CYS A 101 -2.12 -0.44 9.18
N LEU A 102 -2.01 -1.00 7.96
CA LEU A 102 -1.13 -2.14 7.68
C LEU A 102 0.35 -1.77 7.83
N GLU A 103 0.75 -0.60 7.30
CA GLU A 103 2.13 -0.09 7.42
C GLU A 103 2.51 0.18 8.88
N HIS A 104 1.58 0.73 9.67
CA HIS A 104 1.79 0.99 11.09
C HIS A 104 2.11 -0.30 11.87
N ASP A 105 1.42 -1.40 11.56
CA ASP A 105 1.64 -2.70 12.20
C ASP A 105 2.67 -3.55 11.43
N SER A 106 3.45 -2.94 10.51
CA SER A 106 4.52 -3.59 9.73
C SER A 106 4.06 -4.76 8.86
N ILE A 107 2.81 -4.76 8.42
CA ILE A 107 2.28 -5.76 7.48
C ILE A 107 2.60 -5.30 6.05
N PRO A 108 3.33 -6.11 5.27
CA PRO A 108 3.68 -5.75 3.90
C PRO A 108 2.43 -5.68 3.03
N CYS A 109 2.21 -4.55 2.35
CA CYS A 109 1.09 -4.34 1.45
C CYS A 109 1.49 -3.65 0.15
N VAL A 110 0.71 -3.89 -0.93
CA VAL A 110 0.92 -3.30 -2.25
C VAL A 110 -0.40 -2.80 -2.80
N VAL A 111 -0.48 -1.52 -3.17
CA VAL A 111 -1.67 -0.91 -3.78
C VAL A 111 -1.61 -1.08 -5.30
N SER A 112 -2.50 -1.90 -5.84
CA SER A 112 -2.61 -2.13 -7.29
C SER A 112 -3.28 -0.94 -8.01
N GLY A 113 -2.75 -0.59 -9.19
CA GLY A 113 -3.31 0.50 -10.00
C GLY A 113 -2.92 1.91 -9.56
N ARG A 114 -2.06 2.04 -8.59
CA ARG A 114 -1.39 3.30 -8.27
C ARG A 114 -0.17 3.47 -9.17
N GLU A 115 0.08 4.72 -9.59
CA GLU A 115 1.36 5.07 -10.19
C GLU A 115 2.48 4.60 -9.27
N ASN A 116 3.42 3.88 -9.85
CA ASN A 116 4.59 3.39 -9.14
C ASN A 116 5.34 4.59 -8.57
N PHE A 117 5.34 4.78 -7.24
CA PHE A 117 6.00 5.94 -6.63
C PHE A 117 7.50 5.99 -6.95
N TRP A 118 8.10 4.87 -7.35
CA TRP A 118 9.48 4.81 -7.84
C TRP A 118 9.67 5.58 -9.15
N GLU A 119 8.60 5.76 -9.95
CA GLU A 119 8.62 6.54 -11.20
C GLU A 119 8.44 8.05 -10.96
N ASP A 120 8.05 8.46 -9.74
CA ASP A 120 7.94 9.87 -9.39
C ASP A 120 9.29 10.57 -9.55
N GLY A 121 9.32 11.70 -10.27
CA GLY A 121 10.57 12.40 -10.56
C GLY A 121 11.36 12.79 -9.31
N ARG A 122 10.67 13.14 -8.20
CA ARG A 122 11.34 13.49 -6.92
C ARG A 122 12.01 12.29 -6.29
N VAL A 123 11.33 11.13 -6.31
CA VAL A 123 11.89 9.87 -5.81
C VAL A 123 13.09 9.44 -6.65
N ARG A 124 12.95 9.46 -7.99
CA ARG A 124 14.06 9.16 -8.90
C ARG A 124 15.25 10.08 -8.71
N GLY A 125 14.97 11.38 -8.55
CA GLY A 125 16.02 12.37 -8.28
C GLY A 125 16.76 12.12 -6.97
N MET A 126 16.04 11.80 -5.89
CA MET A 126 16.65 11.48 -4.59
C MET A 126 17.49 10.21 -4.64
N LEU A 127 17.01 9.15 -5.28
CA LEU A 127 17.80 7.92 -5.48
C LEU A 127 19.00 8.17 -6.40
N GLY A 128 18.79 8.95 -7.47
CA GLY A 128 19.85 9.37 -8.39
C GLY A 128 20.96 10.13 -7.69
N PHE A 129 20.62 11.01 -6.74
CA PHE A 129 21.61 11.76 -5.94
C PHE A 129 22.56 10.81 -5.21
N PHE A 130 22.06 9.91 -4.39
CA PHE A 130 22.94 9.00 -3.65
C PHE A 130 23.66 8.00 -4.54
N ARG A 131 23.01 7.56 -5.63
CA ARG A 131 23.65 6.66 -6.60
C ARG A 131 24.81 7.34 -7.33
N SER A 132 24.65 8.59 -7.75
CA SER A 132 25.72 9.33 -8.43
C SER A 132 26.94 9.60 -7.54
N LEU A 133 26.75 9.70 -6.22
CA LEU A 133 27.85 9.83 -5.26
C LEU A 133 28.59 8.50 -5.00
N GLN A 134 27.89 7.36 -5.11
CA GLN A 134 28.49 6.02 -4.98
C GLN A 134 29.16 5.56 -6.27
N GLU A 135 28.55 5.90 -7.40
CA GLU A 135 28.96 5.53 -8.74
C GLU A 135 29.13 6.78 -9.61
N PRO A 136 30.25 7.56 -9.48
CA PRO A 136 30.44 8.81 -10.22
C PRO A 136 30.39 8.65 -11.74
N GLU A 137 30.59 7.44 -12.26
CA GLU A 137 30.46 7.10 -13.68
C GLU A 137 29.00 6.97 -14.13
N ASN A 138 28.05 6.87 -13.22
CA ASN A 138 26.64 6.72 -13.51
C ASN A 138 25.99 8.07 -13.87
N PHE A 139 26.24 8.52 -15.09
CA PHE A 139 25.71 9.79 -15.59
C PHE A 139 24.18 9.85 -15.56
N ALA A 140 23.49 8.74 -15.78
CA ALA A 140 22.02 8.70 -15.73
C ALA A 140 21.49 9.04 -14.33
N ALA A 141 22.13 8.52 -13.28
CA ALA A 141 21.77 8.83 -11.89
C ALA A 141 22.00 10.32 -11.57
N LEU A 142 23.14 10.88 -11.99
CA LEU A 142 23.42 12.29 -11.80
C LEU A 142 22.43 13.18 -12.58
N ASN A 143 22.12 12.81 -13.82
CA ASN A 143 21.14 13.52 -14.63
C ASN A 143 19.75 13.53 -13.96
N ASP A 144 19.28 12.40 -13.46
CA ASP A 144 18.01 12.31 -12.71
C ASP A 144 18.06 13.22 -11.46
N ALA A 145 19.14 13.20 -10.69
CA ALA A 145 19.28 14.06 -9.53
C ALA A 145 19.20 15.56 -9.90
N LEU A 146 20.08 16.01 -10.75
CA LEU A 146 20.22 17.44 -11.06
C LEU A 146 19.02 18.00 -11.84
N SER A 147 18.49 17.25 -12.83
CA SER A 147 17.35 17.70 -13.62
C SER A 147 16.03 17.65 -12.86
N LEU A 148 15.80 16.62 -12.03
CA LEU A 148 14.51 16.41 -11.39
C LEU A 148 14.37 17.16 -10.06
N LEU A 149 15.44 17.30 -9.26
CA LEU A 149 15.39 18.01 -7.98
C LEU A 149 15.67 19.49 -8.12
N TRP A 150 16.72 19.87 -8.86
CA TRP A 150 17.18 21.25 -8.94
C TRP A 150 16.97 21.93 -10.29
N LYS A 151 16.41 21.21 -11.28
CA LYS A 151 16.11 21.76 -12.61
C LYS A 151 17.35 22.31 -13.35
N ILE A 152 18.51 21.71 -13.12
CA ILE A 152 19.78 22.13 -13.72
C ILE A 152 19.77 21.88 -15.24
N PRO A 153 20.24 22.83 -16.06
CA PRO A 153 20.36 22.64 -17.52
C PRO A 153 21.36 21.55 -17.90
N ALA A 154 21.06 20.81 -18.98
CA ALA A 154 21.84 19.65 -19.41
C ALA A 154 23.35 19.93 -19.62
N ALA A 155 23.71 21.12 -20.14
CA ALA A 155 25.10 21.51 -20.32
C ALA A 155 25.89 21.58 -18.99
N LEU A 156 25.24 22.03 -17.91
CA LEU A 156 25.85 22.08 -16.59
C LEU A 156 25.86 20.70 -15.91
N ILE A 157 24.88 19.83 -16.21
CA ILE A 157 24.87 18.45 -15.72
C ILE A 157 26.08 17.70 -16.27
N GLN A 158 26.41 17.88 -17.54
CA GLN A 158 27.59 17.27 -18.13
C GLN A 158 28.87 17.76 -17.43
N ARG A 159 29.00 19.07 -17.20
CA ARG A 159 30.14 19.65 -16.51
C ARG A 159 30.27 19.16 -15.06
N ALA A 160 29.14 19.09 -14.35
CA ALA A 160 29.09 18.52 -13.00
C ALA A 160 29.51 17.04 -12.96
N GLY A 161 29.13 16.25 -13.98
CA GLY A 161 29.51 14.85 -14.11
C GLY A 161 31.02 14.67 -14.37
N GLU A 162 31.64 15.53 -15.16
CA GLU A 162 33.09 15.52 -15.39
C GLU A 162 33.84 15.83 -14.08
N ALA A 163 33.42 16.88 -13.36
CA ALA A 163 33.99 17.27 -12.09
C ALA A 163 33.80 16.18 -11.00
N LEU A 164 32.61 15.58 -10.90
CA LEU A 164 32.31 14.55 -9.90
C LEU A 164 33.19 13.31 -10.07
N ARG A 165 33.48 12.90 -11.30
CA ARG A 165 34.38 11.75 -11.59
C ARG A 165 35.82 11.96 -11.19
N THR A 166 36.29 13.20 -11.22
CA THR A 166 37.69 13.54 -10.89
C THR A 166 37.87 13.91 -9.43
N SER A 167 36.80 14.37 -8.78
CA SER A 167 36.85 14.80 -7.38
C SER A 167 36.81 13.59 -6.44
N LYS A 168 37.71 13.63 -5.41
CA LYS A 168 37.76 12.59 -4.38
C LYS A 168 37.03 13.00 -3.10
N GLU A 169 36.70 14.27 -2.97
CA GLU A 169 36.05 14.84 -1.78
C GLU A 169 35.15 16.04 -2.17
N PRO A 170 34.15 16.37 -1.35
CA PRO A 170 33.19 17.44 -1.64
C PRO A 170 33.88 18.81 -1.88
N ALA A 171 34.92 19.14 -1.08
CA ALA A 171 35.61 20.41 -1.16
C ALA A 171 36.26 20.65 -2.54
N ALA A 172 36.90 19.65 -3.12
CA ALA A 172 37.49 19.72 -4.46
C ALA A 172 36.44 19.92 -5.54
N LEU A 173 35.30 19.21 -5.44
CA LEU A 173 34.18 19.37 -6.33
C LEU A 173 33.59 20.78 -6.29
N ARG A 174 33.43 21.32 -5.07
CA ARG A 174 32.92 22.68 -4.88
C ARG A 174 33.87 23.71 -5.46
N GLU A 175 35.18 23.58 -5.27
CA GLU A 175 36.18 24.48 -5.82
C GLU A 175 36.15 24.51 -7.34
N GLU A 176 36.09 23.35 -7.98
CA GLU A 176 36.04 23.22 -9.45
C GLU A 176 34.76 23.85 -10.06
N LEU A 177 33.62 23.77 -9.35
CA LEU A 177 32.34 24.25 -9.82
C LEU A 177 31.90 25.59 -9.23
N ALA A 178 32.75 26.27 -8.47
CA ALA A 178 32.43 27.51 -7.75
C ALA A 178 31.91 28.66 -8.66
N SER A 179 32.28 28.67 -9.94
CA SER A 179 31.82 29.67 -10.90
C SER A 179 30.37 29.49 -11.39
N PHE A 180 29.72 28.37 -11.05
CA PHE A 180 28.36 28.03 -11.49
C PHE A 180 27.38 28.13 -10.32
N GLU A 181 26.94 29.35 -9.97
CA GLU A 181 26.03 29.63 -8.85
C GLU A 181 24.75 28.73 -8.87
N VAL A 182 24.27 28.38 -10.02
CA VAL A 182 23.08 27.54 -10.21
C VAL A 182 23.26 26.13 -9.61
N LEU A 183 24.51 25.66 -9.46
CA LEU A 183 24.82 24.37 -8.84
C LEU A 183 24.96 24.44 -7.30
N THR A 184 24.93 25.64 -6.71
CA THR A 184 25.11 25.81 -5.26
C THR A 184 24.18 24.96 -4.42
N PRO A 185 22.86 24.87 -4.67
CA PRO A 185 21.97 24.03 -3.84
C PRO A 185 22.32 22.54 -3.89
N TRP A 186 22.79 22.05 -5.03
CA TRP A 186 23.26 20.68 -5.16
C TRP A 186 24.61 20.48 -4.43
N LEU A 187 25.54 21.43 -4.56
CA LEU A 187 26.83 21.36 -3.87
C LEU A 187 26.66 21.42 -2.35
N ASP A 188 25.68 22.18 -1.84
CA ASP A 188 25.34 22.21 -0.41
C ASP A 188 24.87 20.82 0.07
N ALA A 189 24.01 20.17 -0.71
CA ALA A 189 23.58 18.80 -0.42
C ALA A 189 24.75 17.78 -0.48
N VAL A 190 25.66 17.94 -1.43
CA VAL A 190 26.86 17.11 -1.56
C VAL A 190 27.76 17.27 -0.34
N ASP A 191 28.07 18.51 0.08
CA ASP A 191 28.92 18.79 1.22
C ASP A 191 28.38 18.18 2.52
N GLU A 192 27.05 18.23 2.70
CA GLU A 192 26.40 17.69 3.89
C GLU A 192 26.32 16.16 3.86
N LEU A 193 25.93 15.56 2.73
CA LEU A 193 25.50 14.16 2.68
C LEU A 193 26.59 13.19 2.17
N TRP A 194 27.51 13.62 1.31
CA TRP A 194 28.57 12.74 0.81
C TRP A 194 29.42 12.14 1.93
N PRO A 195 29.91 12.91 2.93
CA PRO A 195 30.70 12.33 4.02
C PRO A 195 29.94 11.32 4.88
N GLN A 196 28.61 11.44 4.93
CA GLN A 196 27.74 10.61 5.76
C GLN A 196 27.25 9.33 5.08
N GLN A 197 27.24 9.26 3.74
CA GLN A 197 26.56 8.21 2.99
C GLN A 197 27.07 6.79 3.27
N ALA A 198 28.36 6.62 3.56
CA ALA A 198 28.96 5.30 3.82
C ALA A 198 28.51 4.69 5.16
N LYS A 199 28.18 5.50 6.15
CA LYS A 199 27.86 5.10 7.53
C LYS A 199 26.45 5.48 7.97
N GLY A 200 25.81 6.40 7.28
CA GLY A 200 24.49 6.90 7.62
C GLY A 200 23.38 5.90 7.28
N LYS A 201 22.35 5.85 8.14
CA LYS A 201 21.15 5.07 7.84
C LYS A 201 20.40 5.70 6.68
N PRO A 202 19.90 4.92 5.70
CA PRO A 202 19.19 5.44 4.52
C PRO A 202 18.08 6.41 4.87
N ARG A 203 17.24 6.07 5.84
CA ARG A 203 16.14 6.95 6.25
C ARG A 203 16.61 8.33 6.66
N LYS A 204 17.63 8.43 7.49
CA LYS A 204 18.16 9.71 7.98
C LYS A 204 18.71 10.56 6.83
N LEU A 205 19.49 9.94 5.93
CA LEU A 205 20.06 10.61 4.77
C LEU A 205 18.99 11.11 3.80
N LEU A 206 17.96 10.31 3.57
CA LEU A 206 16.82 10.70 2.73
C LEU A 206 15.99 11.81 3.40
N GLU A 207 15.81 11.81 4.72
CA GLU A 207 15.13 12.87 5.46
C GLU A 207 15.90 14.20 5.31
N GLN A 208 17.21 14.21 5.47
CA GLN A 208 18.05 15.40 5.27
C GLN A 208 17.95 15.91 3.82
N LEU A 209 18.07 15.03 2.81
CA LEU A 209 17.94 15.45 1.42
C LEU A 209 16.53 15.98 1.11
N ARG A 210 15.49 15.39 1.70
CA ARG A 210 14.10 15.89 1.59
C ARG A 210 13.98 17.33 2.06
N GLU A 211 14.57 17.66 3.21
CA GLU A 211 14.57 19.01 3.80
C GLU A 211 15.34 19.99 2.91
N LEU A 212 16.54 19.63 2.44
CA LEU A 212 17.34 20.44 1.54
C LEU A 212 16.63 20.74 0.20
N CYS A 213 15.76 19.83 -0.25
CA CYS A 213 15.01 20.00 -1.50
C CYS A 213 13.59 20.56 -1.32
N GLY A 214 13.14 20.87 -0.08
CA GLY A 214 11.80 21.38 0.19
C GLY A 214 10.67 20.41 -0.18
N LEU A 215 10.87 19.10 0.07
CA LEU A 215 9.96 18.03 -0.35
C LEU A 215 9.11 17.45 0.79
N GLU A 216 8.93 18.16 1.90
CA GLU A 216 8.26 17.69 3.13
C GLU A 216 6.82 17.24 2.88
N ASN A 217 6.13 17.91 1.96
CA ASN A 217 4.73 17.62 1.63
C ASN A 217 4.55 16.60 0.50
N SER A 218 5.61 15.91 0.08
CA SER A 218 5.56 14.94 -1.02
C SER A 218 5.19 13.54 -0.53
N ARG A 219 3.99 13.06 -0.88
CA ARG A 219 3.56 11.68 -0.58
C ARG A 219 4.49 10.60 -1.15
N PRO A 220 4.95 10.67 -2.43
CA PRO A 220 5.91 9.69 -2.96
C PRO A 220 7.21 9.65 -2.17
N VAL A 221 7.73 10.82 -1.74
CA VAL A 221 8.94 10.89 -0.92
C VAL A 221 8.71 10.31 0.47
N SER A 222 7.55 10.54 1.09
CA SER A 222 7.22 9.92 2.37
C SER A 222 7.20 8.38 2.29
N ARG A 223 6.74 7.82 1.17
CA ARG A 223 6.80 6.37 0.90
C ARG A 223 8.22 5.85 0.71
N LEU A 224 9.08 6.62 0.03
CA LEU A 224 10.49 6.30 -0.08
C LEU A 224 11.14 6.20 1.30
N LEU A 225 10.84 7.16 2.19
CA LEU A 225 11.32 7.15 3.57
C LEU A 225 10.82 5.92 4.34
N ASN A 226 9.57 5.54 4.20
CA ASN A 226 9.03 4.35 4.84
C ASN A 226 9.68 3.06 4.29
N ALA A 227 9.91 2.96 2.99
CA ALA A 227 10.61 1.84 2.39
C ALA A 227 12.06 1.68 2.86
N SER A 228 12.69 2.77 3.34
CA SER A 228 14.08 2.77 3.80
C SER A 228 14.28 2.39 5.28
N VAL A 229 13.19 2.24 6.07
CA VAL A 229 13.22 2.05 7.54
C VAL A 229 14.06 0.85 7.98
N PHE A 230 13.93 -0.26 7.25
CA PHE A 230 14.57 -1.54 7.61
C PHE A 230 15.97 -1.72 6.99
N GLN A 231 16.51 -0.69 6.36
CA GLN A 231 17.82 -0.75 5.72
C GLN A 231 18.88 -0.08 6.58
N ASN A 232 20.05 -0.71 6.70
CA ASN A 232 21.13 -0.22 7.51
C ASN A 232 22.20 0.57 6.72
N ARG A 233 22.30 0.30 5.41
CA ARG A 233 23.30 0.92 4.52
C ARG A 233 22.61 1.44 3.25
N MET A 234 23.04 2.63 2.79
CA MET A 234 22.49 3.25 1.59
C MET A 234 22.75 2.41 0.33
N GLU A 235 23.93 1.79 0.24
CA GLU A 235 24.31 0.91 -0.85
C GLU A 235 23.32 -0.25 -1.02
N GLU A 236 23.07 -1.02 0.05
CA GLU A 236 22.11 -2.12 0.05
C GLU A 236 20.68 -1.66 -0.29
N PHE A 237 20.30 -0.48 0.17
CA PHE A 237 19.01 0.11 -0.14
C PHE A 237 18.88 0.41 -1.63
N LEU A 238 19.91 1.04 -2.24
CA LEU A 238 19.91 1.38 -3.66
C LEU A 238 19.91 0.13 -4.55
N GLU A 239 20.69 -0.90 -4.21
CA GLU A 239 20.68 -2.17 -4.95
C GLU A 239 19.29 -2.83 -4.94
N ARG A 240 18.65 -2.89 -3.76
CA ARG A 240 17.29 -3.47 -3.63
C ARG A 240 16.23 -2.67 -4.38
N THR A 241 16.38 -1.34 -4.48
CA THR A 241 15.46 -0.52 -5.26
C THR A 241 15.54 -0.82 -6.75
N VAL A 242 16.73 -1.12 -7.29
CA VAL A 242 16.91 -1.54 -8.69
C VAL A 242 16.19 -2.87 -8.94
N LEU A 243 16.43 -3.87 -8.09
CA LEU A 243 15.79 -5.18 -8.21
C LEU A 243 14.26 -5.09 -8.05
N GLY A 244 13.79 -4.21 -7.16
CA GLY A 244 12.37 -3.93 -6.99
C GLY A 244 11.74 -3.27 -8.22
N MET A 245 12.41 -2.30 -8.82
CA MET A 245 11.96 -1.63 -10.06
C MET A 245 11.95 -2.59 -11.25
N GLU A 246 12.95 -3.44 -11.42
CA GLU A 246 12.97 -4.48 -12.46
C GLU A 246 11.88 -5.53 -12.24
N GLY A 247 11.67 -5.93 -10.99
CA GLY A 247 10.56 -6.81 -10.61
C GLY A 247 9.20 -6.20 -10.96
N ASP A 248 8.98 -4.91 -10.77
CA ASP A 248 7.74 -4.21 -11.10
C ASP A 248 7.55 -4.01 -12.61
N LEU A 249 8.61 -3.87 -13.39
CA LEU A 249 8.57 -3.84 -14.85
C LEU A 249 8.22 -5.21 -15.46
N GLN A 250 8.80 -6.28 -14.95
CA GLN A 250 8.43 -7.65 -15.35
C GLN A 250 6.98 -7.98 -14.96
N ARG A 251 6.47 -7.38 -13.88
CA ARG A 251 5.09 -7.55 -13.39
C ARG A 251 4.03 -6.93 -14.29
N ARG A 252 4.37 -5.98 -15.13
CA ARG A 252 3.45 -5.40 -16.14
C ARG A 252 3.24 -6.32 -17.37
N GLY A 253 4.11 -7.30 -17.59
CA GLY A 253 4.08 -8.16 -18.78
C GLY A 253 3.39 -9.51 -18.63
N GLU A 254 3.31 -10.09 -17.43
CA GLU A 254 2.71 -11.41 -17.23
C GLU A 254 2.05 -11.51 -15.83
N GLY A 255 0.80 -11.95 -15.83
CA GLY A 255 0.02 -12.17 -14.60
C GLY A 255 0.71 -13.16 -13.67
N THR A 256 0.65 -12.88 -12.41
CA THR A 256 1.10 -13.67 -11.25
C THR A 256 2.49 -13.34 -10.76
N ILE A 257 2.55 -12.38 -9.82
CA ILE A 257 3.72 -12.28 -8.98
C ILE A 257 3.30 -12.44 -7.53
N GLN A 258 3.85 -13.47 -6.95
CA GLN A 258 3.88 -13.74 -5.53
C GLN A 258 4.80 -12.71 -4.84
N SER A 259 4.33 -11.46 -4.73
CA SER A 259 4.87 -10.61 -3.67
C SER A 259 4.32 -11.17 -2.36
N GLY A 260 5.16 -11.46 -1.38
CA GLY A 260 4.73 -11.88 -0.04
C GLY A 260 3.99 -10.76 0.71
N ALA A 261 3.07 -10.03 0.04
CA ALA A 261 2.41 -8.83 0.52
C ALA A 261 0.89 -8.89 0.27
N VAL A 262 0.12 -8.27 1.17
CA VAL A 262 -1.32 -8.07 1.03
C VAL A 262 -1.61 -7.16 -0.16
N ARG A 263 -2.61 -7.51 -0.98
CA ARG A 263 -2.99 -6.69 -2.13
C ARG A 263 -4.13 -5.74 -1.79
N LEU A 264 -3.86 -4.45 -1.93
CA LEU A 264 -4.86 -3.39 -1.80
C LEU A 264 -5.27 -2.93 -3.20
N MET A 265 -6.56 -2.90 -3.52
CA MET A 265 -7.01 -2.46 -4.84
C MET A 265 -8.44 -1.93 -4.82
N THR A 266 -8.76 -1.10 -5.80
CA THR A 266 -10.16 -0.70 -6.00
C THR A 266 -10.97 -1.83 -6.63
N LEU A 267 -12.30 -1.80 -6.41
CA LEU A 267 -13.23 -2.73 -7.04
C LEU A 267 -13.11 -2.76 -8.58
N HIS A 268 -12.72 -1.67 -9.20
CA HIS A 268 -12.48 -1.61 -10.65
C HIS A 268 -11.20 -2.36 -11.06
N ALA A 269 -10.15 -2.23 -10.25
CA ALA A 269 -8.85 -2.84 -10.53
C ALA A 269 -8.82 -4.36 -10.28
N CYS A 270 -9.78 -4.90 -9.51
CA CYS A 270 -9.81 -6.32 -9.18
C CYS A 270 -10.36 -7.23 -10.28
N LYS A 271 -10.85 -6.67 -11.40
CA LYS A 271 -11.46 -7.45 -12.49
C LYS A 271 -10.43 -8.42 -13.09
N GLY A 272 -10.80 -9.70 -13.13
CA GLY A 272 -9.95 -10.77 -13.67
C GLY A 272 -9.02 -11.43 -12.65
N LEU A 273 -8.87 -10.86 -11.45
CA LEU A 273 -8.07 -11.43 -10.37
C LEU A 273 -8.93 -12.31 -9.44
N GLU A 274 -8.26 -13.15 -8.65
CA GLU A 274 -8.89 -14.05 -7.67
C GLU A 274 -7.96 -14.25 -6.49
N PHE A 275 -8.53 -14.34 -5.28
CA PHE A 275 -7.77 -14.50 -4.04
C PHE A 275 -8.45 -15.52 -3.13
N PRO A 276 -7.69 -16.33 -2.39
CA PRO A 276 -8.26 -17.19 -1.36
C PRO A 276 -9.10 -16.41 -0.35
N VAL A 277 -8.60 -15.28 0.14
CA VAL A 277 -9.27 -14.42 1.13
C VAL A 277 -9.46 -13.01 0.57
N VAL A 278 -10.67 -12.50 0.67
CA VAL A 278 -11.01 -11.11 0.27
C VAL A 278 -11.66 -10.39 1.44
N PHE A 279 -11.09 -9.25 1.80
CA PHE A 279 -11.74 -8.21 2.57
C PHE A 279 -12.37 -7.21 1.61
N LEU A 280 -13.67 -6.98 1.74
CA LEU A 280 -14.39 -5.95 1.01
C LEU A 280 -14.77 -4.86 2.01
N ALA A 281 -13.94 -3.82 2.06
CA ALA A 281 -13.99 -2.79 3.08
C ALA A 281 -14.70 -1.51 2.61
N GLY A 282 -15.24 -0.77 3.58
CA GLY A 282 -15.89 0.50 3.34
C GLY A 282 -17.28 0.37 2.72
N LEU A 283 -18.06 -0.64 3.12
CA LEU A 283 -19.46 -0.77 2.70
C LEU A 283 -20.35 0.24 3.44
N ASN A 284 -19.98 1.54 3.35
CA ASN A 284 -20.67 2.64 3.99
C ASN A 284 -21.69 3.31 3.07
N ALA A 285 -22.71 3.94 3.67
CA ALA A 285 -23.62 4.83 2.97
C ALA A 285 -22.85 5.98 2.30
N GLY A 286 -23.13 6.26 1.03
CA GLY A 286 -22.44 7.26 0.22
C GLY A 286 -21.11 6.83 -0.40
N ASP A 287 -20.47 5.78 0.13
CA ASP A 287 -19.24 5.22 -0.43
C ASP A 287 -19.51 4.08 -1.45
N LEU A 288 -20.44 3.19 -1.14
CA LEU A 288 -20.87 2.11 -2.04
C LEU A 288 -22.35 1.80 -1.80
N PRO A 289 -23.27 2.22 -2.68
CA PRO A 289 -23.02 2.92 -3.94
C PRO A 289 -22.38 4.29 -3.75
N LEU A 290 -21.46 4.66 -4.68
CA LEU A 290 -20.76 5.93 -4.59
C LEU A 290 -21.69 7.08 -4.96
N GLU A 291 -21.94 7.97 -4.00
CA GLU A 291 -22.70 9.19 -4.19
C GLU A 291 -21.77 10.37 -4.52
N ARG A 292 -22.16 11.14 -5.56
CA ARG A 292 -21.44 12.35 -5.96
C ARG A 292 -22.41 13.51 -6.08
N GLU A 293 -22.07 14.66 -5.52
CA GLU A 293 -22.90 15.87 -5.51
C GLU A 293 -23.40 16.32 -6.90
N LYS A 294 -22.67 16.00 -7.97
CA LYS A 294 -22.93 16.53 -9.32
C LYS A 294 -23.34 15.47 -10.35
N SER A 295 -23.50 14.22 -9.94
CA SER A 295 -23.81 13.16 -10.90
C SER A 295 -24.77 12.13 -10.26
N PRO A 296 -25.83 11.74 -10.93
CA PRO A 296 -26.73 10.70 -10.42
C PRO A 296 -25.97 9.37 -10.30
N THR A 297 -26.13 8.72 -9.16
CA THR A 297 -25.53 7.41 -8.91
C THR A 297 -26.28 6.33 -9.68
N ASN A 298 -25.58 5.56 -10.51
CA ASN A 298 -26.14 4.38 -11.13
C ASN A 298 -26.03 3.18 -10.15
N VAL A 299 -27.06 2.99 -9.34
CA VAL A 299 -27.10 1.95 -8.30
C VAL A 299 -26.93 0.54 -8.89
N GLU A 300 -27.45 0.27 -10.08
CA GLU A 300 -27.30 -1.04 -10.75
C GLU A 300 -25.83 -1.32 -11.11
N GLU A 301 -25.11 -0.31 -11.59
CA GLU A 301 -23.68 -0.43 -11.92
C GLU A 301 -22.84 -0.61 -10.66
N GLU A 302 -23.10 0.16 -9.61
CA GLU A 302 -22.45 0.00 -8.32
C GLU A 302 -22.71 -1.40 -7.71
N ARG A 303 -23.93 -1.93 -7.87
CA ARG A 303 -24.26 -3.30 -7.44
C ARG A 303 -23.51 -4.35 -8.26
N ARG A 304 -23.34 -4.14 -9.59
CA ARG A 304 -22.49 -5.01 -10.42
C ARG A 304 -21.05 -4.99 -9.97
N LEU A 305 -20.55 -3.81 -9.61
CA LEU A 305 -19.19 -3.64 -9.12
C LEU A 305 -18.99 -4.35 -7.77
N PHE A 306 -19.94 -4.21 -6.84
CA PHE A 306 -19.95 -4.93 -5.58
C PHE A 306 -19.97 -6.46 -5.79
N PHE A 307 -20.85 -6.97 -6.64
CA PHE A 307 -20.88 -8.37 -7.03
C PHE A 307 -19.54 -8.86 -7.60
N VAL A 308 -18.89 -8.06 -8.47
CA VAL A 308 -17.57 -8.39 -8.99
C VAL A 308 -16.55 -8.51 -7.87
N GLY A 309 -16.55 -7.58 -6.91
CA GLY A 309 -15.66 -7.63 -5.74
C GLY A 309 -15.89 -8.88 -4.89
N MET A 310 -17.13 -9.19 -4.55
CA MET A 310 -17.49 -10.39 -3.77
C MET A 310 -16.99 -11.68 -4.45
N THR A 311 -17.20 -11.79 -5.77
CA THR A 311 -16.79 -12.96 -6.56
C THR A 311 -15.29 -13.07 -6.82
N ARG A 312 -14.46 -12.17 -6.26
CA ARG A 312 -13.00 -12.32 -6.23
C ARG A 312 -12.55 -13.29 -5.14
N ALA A 313 -13.38 -13.50 -4.11
CA ALA A 313 -13.10 -14.45 -3.05
C ALA A 313 -13.30 -15.89 -3.54
N ARG A 314 -12.30 -16.72 -3.32
CA ARG A 314 -12.36 -18.16 -3.60
C ARG A 314 -12.87 -18.94 -2.41
N GLU A 315 -12.38 -18.64 -1.21
CA GLU A 315 -12.57 -19.45 -0.01
C GLU A 315 -13.23 -18.66 1.13
N GLU A 316 -12.83 -17.40 1.33
CA GLU A 316 -13.33 -16.59 2.44
C GLU A 316 -13.60 -15.15 2.01
N LEU A 317 -14.76 -14.62 2.37
CA LEU A 317 -15.17 -13.25 2.14
C LEU A 317 -15.52 -12.58 3.47
N ILE A 318 -14.85 -11.47 3.77
CA ILE A 318 -15.14 -10.62 4.91
C ILE A 318 -15.56 -9.25 4.36
N VAL A 319 -16.82 -8.90 4.59
CA VAL A 319 -17.35 -7.57 4.24
C VAL A 319 -17.34 -6.73 5.50
N SER A 320 -16.93 -5.45 5.39
CA SER A 320 -16.88 -4.56 6.55
C SER A 320 -17.36 -3.15 6.24
N TYR A 321 -17.80 -2.46 7.28
CA TYR A 321 -18.15 -1.05 7.24
C TYR A 321 -17.77 -0.37 8.57
N GLY A 322 -17.39 0.91 8.48
CA GLY A 322 -17.06 1.74 9.63
C GLY A 322 -17.95 2.99 9.65
N GLY A 323 -19.10 2.90 10.32
CA GLY A 323 -20.08 3.98 10.41
C GLY A 323 -21.49 3.55 9.97
N GLN A 324 -22.14 4.37 9.16
CA GLN A 324 -23.49 4.04 8.64
C GLN A 324 -23.39 3.00 7.54
N PRO A 325 -24.11 1.86 7.65
CA PRO A 325 -24.05 0.81 6.64
C PRO A 325 -24.66 1.28 5.31
N SER A 326 -24.10 0.79 4.22
CA SER A 326 -24.67 0.90 2.89
C SER A 326 -26.01 0.16 2.78
N ALA A 327 -26.90 0.61 1.87
CA ALA A 327 -28.08 -0.14 1.50
C ALA A 327 -27.74 -1.57 1.02
N PHE A 328 -26.57 -1.78 0.40
CA PHE A 328 -26.12 -3.10 -0.06
C PHE A 328 -25.84 -4.09 1.08
N ALA A 329 -25.54 -3.60 2.29
CA ALA A 329 -25.43 -4.46 3.45
C ALA A 329 -26.75 -5.18 3.78
N GLY A 330 -27.87 -4.52 3.61
CA GLY A 330 -29.21 -5.09 3.75
C GLY A 330 -29.67 -5.99 2.59
N GLU A 331 -28.87 -6.09 1.53
CA GLU A 331 -29.14 -6.97 0.38
C GLU A 331 -28.43 -8.33 0.52
N LEU A 332 -27.56 -8.49 1.52
CA LEU A 332 -26.95 -9.77 1.86
C LEU A 332 -28.01 -10.75 2.41
N PRO A 333 -27.78 -12.07 2.35
CA PRO A 333 -28.67 -13.06 2.94
C PRO A 333 -28.96 -12.79 4.42
N GLU A 334 -30.20 -13.06 4.85
CA GLU A 334 -30.61 -12.86 6.26
C GLU A 334 -29.76 -13.64 7.28
N SER A 335 -29.10 -14.71 6.85
CA SER A 335 -28.17 -15.49 7.68
C SER A 335 -26.88 -14.75 8.01
N ILE A 336 -26.57 -13.65 7.30
CA ILE A 336 -25.36 -12.85 7.48
C ILE A 336 -25.71 -11.60 8.32
N HIS A 337 -25.45 -11.69 9.61
CA HIS A 337 -25.70 -10.58 10.54
C HIS A 337 -24.44 -9.76 10.79
N PRO A 338 -24.57 -8.42 10.99
CA PRO A 338 -23.46 -7.59 11.40
C PRO A 338 -22.87 -8.06 12.74
N GLN A 339 -21.56 -8.28 12.74
CA GLN A 339 -20.80 -8.63 13.93
C GLN A 339 -20.01 -7.40 14.38
N PRO A 340 -20.19 -6.91 15.62
CA PRO A 340 -19.45 -5.75 16.09
C PRO A 340 -17.98 -6.09 16.23
N VAL A 341 -17.13 -5.22 15.68
CA VAL A 341 -15.69 -5.27 15.91
C VAL A 341 -15.44 -4.84 17.35
N ARG A 342 -14.92 -5.74 18.17
CA ARG A 342 -14.52 -5.41 19.54
C ARG A 342 -13.20 -4.63 19.51
N ALA A 343 -13.27 -3.32 19.31
CA ALA A 343 -12.12 -2.46 19.55
C ALA A 343 -11.85 -2.45 21.06
N ARG A 344 -10.77 -3.07 21.50
CA ARG A 344 -10.24 -2.80 22.84
C ARG A 344 -9.73 -1.36 22.81
N LYS A 345 -10.42 -0.44 23.51
CA LYS A 345 -9.86 0.87 23.82
C LYS A 345 -8.48 0.66 24.44
N PRO A 346 -7.43 1.31 23.97
CA PRO A 346 -6.16 1.27 24.66
C PRO A 346 -6.41 1.76 26.08
N VAL A 347 -6.11 0.92 27.06
CA VAL A 347 -6.10 1.33 28.48
C VAL A 347 -4.93 2.27 28.62
N VAL A 348 -5.18 3.56 28.53
CA VAL A 348 -4.21 4.59 28.94
C VAL A 348 -4.03 4.39 30.45
N LYS A 349 -3.01 3.66 30.84
CA LYS A 349 -2.51 3.66 32.21
C LYS A 349 -1.92 5.04 32.45
N THR A 350 -2.72 5.92 33.03
CA THR A 350 -2.23 7.11 33.69
C THR A 350 -1.51 6.63 34.96
N GLU A 351 -0.23 6.31 34.85
CA GLU A 351 0.63 6.23 36.03
C GLU A 351 0.83 7.68 36.48
N GLN A 352 0.08 8.07 37.50
CA GLN A 352 0.45 9.20 38.33
C GLN A 352 1.75 8.84 39.03
N LEU A 353 2.84 9.37 38.51
CA LEU A 353 4.09 9.48 39.28
C LEU A 353 3.81 10.48 40.42
N SER A 354 3.46 9.97 41.60
CA SER A 354 3.57 10.74 42.82
C SER A 354 5.06 10.83 43.15
N LEU A 355 5.61 11.99 42.92
CA LEU A 355 6.90 12.40 43.49
C LEU A 355 6.71 12.58 44.99
N PHE A 356 7.42 11.74 45.79
CA PHE A 356 7.92 12.05 47.13
C PHE A 356 9.41 11.69 47.18
#